data_d71db42b80e9a73e058310009bc32270
#
_entry.id   d71db42b80e9a73e058310009bc32270
#
_cell.length_a   1.000
_cell.length_b   1.000
_cell.length_c   1.000
_cell.angle_alpha   90.00
_cell.angle_beta   90.00
_cell.angle_gamma   90.00
#
_symmetry.space_group_name_H-M   'P 1'
#
loop_
_entity.id
_entity.type
_entity.pdbx_description
1 polymer ?
#
loop_
_entity_poly.entity_id
_entity_poly.type
_entity_poly.pdbx_seq_one_letter_code
_entity_poly.pdbx_strand_id
1 'polypeptide(L)'
;VEELKEHAKNVRRNILRAVYSGQSGHPGGSLSSADVLTYLYFEVMDIHAENVKGIDRDRFVLSKGHITPGLYGVLAEKGFLSEADIETFRHFGSKLQGHPNMNYIDAVDMSTGSLGQGVSCAVGMALANKLDGNAHRIYALLGDGECQEGEVWEAAMAAAHYGLDNLTWMVDCNHLQIDGRVEDVMNVYPLDKKFEGFGFEVIKACGHDFD
;
A
#
# COMPACT_ATOMS: atom_id res chain seq x y z
N VAL A 1 21.17 -0.22 -3.28
CA VAL A 1 20.70 -1.52 -2.72
C VAL A 1 21.02 -1.64 -1.23
N GLU A 2 22.27 -1.50 -0.77
CA GLU A 2 22.61 -1.65 0.66
C GLU A 2 21.90 -0.64 1.56
N GLU A 3 21.72 0.60 1.12
CA GLU A 3 20.97 1.63 1.84
C GLU A 3 19.48 1.24 1.98
N LEU A 4 18.87 0.73 0.91
CA LEU A 4 17.49 0.22 0.94
C LEU A 4 17.32 -0.95 1.91
N LYS A 5 18.29 -1.86 1.97
CA LYS A 5 18.27 -2.97 2.94
C LYS A 5 18.29 -2.47 4.38
N GLU A 6 19.06 -1.41 4.68
CA GLU A 6 19.08 -0.82 6.02
C GLU A 6 17.75 -0.11 6.34
N HIS A 7 17.19 0.65 5.39
CA HIS A 7 15.85 1.22 5.54
C HIS A 7 14.79 0.13 5.77
N ALA A 8 14.78 -0.91 4.96
CA ALA A 8 13.82 -2.02 5.10
C ALA A 8 13.95 -2.74 6.45
N LYS A 9 15.16 -2.88 6.98
CA LYS A 9 15.40 -3.41 8.31
C LYS A 9 14.81 -2.51 9.41
N ASN A 10 14.94 -1.19 9.29
CA ASN A 10 14.35 -0.23 10.22
C ASN A 10 12.82 -0.22 10.10
N VAL A 11 12.27 -0.29 8.88
CA VAL A 11 10.82 -0.45 8.66
C VAL A 11 10.30 -1.70 9.38
N ARG A 12 10.98 -2.84 9.26
CA ARG A 12 10.60 -4.08 9.99
C ARG A 12 10.65 -3.91 11.50
N ARG A 13 11.65 -3.22 12.03
CA ARG A 13 11.72 -2.90 13.47
C ARG A 13 10.53 -2.04 13.92
N ASN A 14 10.17 -1.03 13.13
CA ASN A 14 9.01 -0.18 13.41
C ASN A 14 7.70 -0.96 13.35
N ILE A 15 7.53 -1.88 12.38
CA ILE A 15 6.39 -2.80 12.32
C ILE A 15 6.26 -3.60 13.63
N LEU A 16 7.35 -4.22 14.07
CA LEU A 16 7.35 -5.03 15.28
C LEU A 16 7.08 -4.20 16.53
N ARG A 17 7.66 -3.00 16.63
CA ARG A 17 7.39 -2.05 17.74
C ARG A 17 5.91 -1.66 17.79
N ALA A 18 5.32 -1.28 16.64
CA ALA A 18 3.91 -0.91 16.57
C ALA A 18 3.00 -2.04 17.03
N VAL A 19 3.18 -3.25 16.47
CA VAL A 19 2.35 -4.41 16.81
C VAL A 19 2.54 -4.82 18.28
N TYR A 20 3.77 -4.76 18.78
CA TYR A 20 4.07 -5.08 20.18
C TYR A 20 3.42 -4.08 21.13
N SER A 21 3.54 -2.79 20.86
CA SER A 21 2.93 -1.73 21.69
C SER A 21 1.40 -1.82 21.67
N GLY A 22 0.80 -1.99 20.50
CA GLY A 22 -0.64 -2.09 20.36
C GLY A 22 -1.23 -3.43 20.79
N GLN A 23 -0.39 -4.45 21.12
CA GLN A 23 -0.78 -5.84 21.41
C GLN A 23 -1.81 -6.39 20.40
N SER A 24 -1.76 -5.88 19.18
CA SER A 24 -2.73 -6.10 18.12
C SER A 24 -2.16 -5.63 16.78
N GLY A 25 -2.63 -6.19 15.67
CA GLY A 25 -2.24 -5.78 14.32
C GLY A 25 -2.01 -6.97 13.39
N HIS A 26 -1.52 -6.66 12.19
CA HIS A 26 -1.27 -7.64 11.14
C HIS A 26 0.22 -7.69 10.78
N PRO A 27 1.07 -8.36 11.60
CA PRO A 27 2.51 -8.38 11.36
C PRO A 27 2.89 -9.11 10.06
N GLY A 28 2.20 -10.20 9.73
CA GLY A 28 2.51 -11.02 8.56
C GLY A 28 2.45 -10.21 7.25
N GLY A 29 1.30 -9.63 6.94
CA GLY A 29 1.12 -8.82 5.73
C GLY A 29 1.96 -7.54 5.73
N SER A 30 2.23 -6.95 6.92
CA SER A 30 3.10 -5.78 7.05
C SER A 30 4.55 -6.13 6.73
N LEU A 31 5.07 -7.24 7.25
CA LEU A 31 6.44 -7.72 6.98
C LEU A 31 6.59 -8.20 5.54
N SER A 32 5.56 -8.84 4.95
CA SER A 32 5.53 -9.22 3.54
C SER A 32 5.72 -8.02 2.60
N SER A 33 5.17 -6.88 2.97
CA SER A 33 5.20 -5.66 2.14
C SER A 33 6.32 -4.68 2.49
N ALA A 34 7.18 -5.02 3.47
CA ALA A 34 8.17 -4.07 4.00
C ALA A 34 9.17 -3.57 2.94
N ASP A 35 9.69 -4.47 2.10
CA ASP A 35 10.66 -4.11 1.05
C ASP A 35 10.01 -3.32 -0.07
N VAL A 36 8.82 -3.73 -0.53
CA VAL A 36 8.06 -3.02 -1.55
C VAL A 36 7.74 -1.59 -1.09
N LEU A 37 7.26 -1.42 0.15
CA LEU A 37 7.02 -0.09 0.72
C LEU A 37 8.31 0.73 0.83
N THR A 38 9.40 0.11 1.26
CA THR A 38 10.70 0.78 1.35
C THR A 38 11.15 1.27 -0.02
N TYR A 39 11.15 0.39 -1.03
CA TYR A 39 11.54 0.74 -2.39
C TYR A 39 10.68 1.89 -2.95
N LEU A 40 9.37 1.78 -2.77
CA LEU A 40 8.41 2.78 -3.24
C LEU A 40 8.69 4.18 -2.65
N TYR A 41 8.85 4.26 -1.34
CA TYR A 41 9.01 5.54 -0.64
C TYR A 41 10.42 6.14 -0.75
N PHE A 42 11.46 5.35 -0.97
CA PHE A 42 12.84 5.83 -0.99
C PHE A 42 13.42 5.99 -2.39
N GLU A 43 12.95 5.22 -3.39
CA GLU A 43 13.51 5.22 -4.74
C GLU A 43 12.53 5.66 -5.83
N VAL A 44 11.21 5.46 -5.64
CA VAL A 44 10.26 5.59 -6.75
C VAL A 44 9.42 6.85 -6.64
N MET A 45 8.77 7.06 -5.46
CA MET A 45 7.79 8.12 -5.31
C MET A 45 8.42 9.48 -5.09
N ASP A 46 7.89 10.47 -5.80
CA ASP A 46 8.10 11.88 -5.48
C ASP A 46 7.23 12.27 -4.27
N ILE A 47 7.75 11.99 -3.08
CA ILE A 47 7.17 12.39 -1.80
C ILE A 47 8.27 12.73 -0.78
N HIS A 48 8.23 13.93 -0.24
CA HIS A 48 9.19 14.45 0.74
C HIS A 48 8.55 15.51 1.65
N ALA A 49 9.27 15.97 2.67
CA ALA A 49 8.71 16.85 3.70
C ALA A 49 8.11 18.15 3.13
N GLU A 50 8.70 18.69 2.06
CA GLU A 50 8.28 19.94 1.44
C GLU A 50 7.00 19.80 0.61
N ASN A 51 6.74 18.61 0.02
CA ASN A 51 5.58 18.41 -0.84
C ASN A 51 4.47 17.54 -0.23
N VAL A 52 4.69 16.90 0.93
CA VAL A 52 3.75 15.93 1.54
C VAL A 52 2.31 16.45 1.70
N LYS A 53 2.16 17.75 1.92
CA LYS A 53 0.84 18.43 2.02
C LYS A 53 0.33 18.95 0.68
N GLY A 54 1.14 18.93 -0.35
CA GLY A 54 0.84 19.47 -1.66
C GLY A 54 -0.01 18.52 -2.51
N ILE A 55 -0.50 19.10 -3.63
CA ILE A 55 -1.16 18.32 -4.67
C ILE A 55 -0.17 17.81 -5.72
N ASP A 56 0.98 18.47 -5.85
CA ASP A 56 2.01 18.20 -6.85
C ASP A 56 2.99 17.15 -6.29
N ARG A 57 2.56 15.92 -6.18
CA ARG A 57 3.36 14.77 -5.78
C ARG A 57 2.69 13.45 -6.15
N ASP A 58 3.46 12.40 -6.14
CA ASP A 58 2.93 11.04 -6.24
C ASP A 58 2.07 10.69 -5.02
N ARG A 59 1.09 9.80 -5.23
CA ARG A 59 0.19 9.36 -4.16
C ARG A 59 0.21 7.85 -4.00
N PHE A 60 0.02 7.43 -2.76
CA PHE A 60 -0.01 6.02 -2.40
C PHE A 60 -1.31 5.64 -1.67
N VAL A 61 -1.99 4.64 -2.19
CA VAL A 61 -3.19 4.05 -1.58
C VAL A 61 -2.86 2.66 -1.03
N LEU A 62 -2.86 2.53 0.30
CA LEU A 62 -2.78 1.23 0.95
C LEU A 62 -4.16 0.56 0.89
N SER A 63 -4.48 -0.16 -0.20
CA SER A 63 -5.81 -0.76 -0.38
C SER A 63 -6.07 -1.85 0.67
N LYS A 64 -5.11 -2.74 0.91
CA LYS A 64 -5.14 -3.65 2.06
C LYS A 64 -4.85 -2.90 3.38
N GLY A 65 -5.80 -2.05 3.78
CA GLY A 65 -5.62 -1.07 4.86
C GLY A 65 -5.29 -1.65 6.23
N HIS A 66 -5.45 -2.95 6.44
CA HIS A 66 -5.12 -3.64 7.69
C HIS A 66 -3.62 -3.71 7.98
N ILE A 67 -2.75 -3.52 6.99
CA ILE A 67 -1.28 -3.54 7.19
C ILE A 67 -0.71 -2.15 7.52
N THR A 68 -1.43 -1.32 8.24
CA THR A 68 -0.95 -0.01 8.72
C THR A 68 0.40 -0.07 9.45
N PRO A 69 0.79 -1.12 10.21
CA PRO A 69 2.13 -1.19 10.77
C PRO A 69 3.23 -1.07 9.71
N GLY A 70 3.01 -1.63 8.50
CA GLY A 70 3.91 -1.48 7.35
C GLY A 70 3.98 -0.04 6.86
N LEU A 71 2.81 0.57 6.63
CA LEU A 71 2.73 1.98 6.19
C LEU A 71 3.35 2.92 7.24
N TYR A 72 2.94 2.82 8.50
CA TYR A 72 3.49 3.69 9.55
C TYR A 72 4.98 3.46 9.77
N GLY A 73 5.44 2.22 9.60
CA GLY A 73 6.85 1.87 9.69
C GLY A 73 7.71 2.59 8.65
N VAL A 74 7.25 2.63 7.40
CA VAL A 74 7.97 3.34 6.32
C VAL A 74 7.82 4.86 6.46
N LEU A 75 6.65 5.36 6.89
CA LEU A 75 6.46 6.79 7.15
C LEU A 75 7.35 7.30 8.28
N ALA A 76 7.58 6.49 9.32
CA ALA A 76 8.50 6.84 10.40
C ALA A 76 9.96 6.83 9.91
N GLU A 77 10.36 5.83 9.13
CA GLU A 77 11.71 5.76 8.56
C GLU A 77 11.99 6.92 7.59
N LYS A 78 10.96 7.36 6.84
CA LYS A 78 11.03 8.53 5.94
C LYS A 78 11.01 9.88 6.70
N GLY A 79 10.70 9.87 8.01
CA GLY A 79 10.66 11.06 8.85
C GLY A 79 9.32 11.79 8.93
N PHE A 80 8.24 11.23 8.39
CA PHE A 80 6.88 11.79 8.50
C PHE A 80 6.21 11.52 9.85
N LEU A 81 6.69 10.52 10.58
CA LEU A 81 6.27 10.15 11.93
C LEU A 81 7.50 10.03 12.83
N SER A 82 7.32 10.27 14.12
CA SER A 82 8.37 10.02 15.11
C SER A 82 8.36 8.58 15.61
N GLU A 83 9.49 8.12 16.19
CA GLU A 83 9.53 6.81 16.86
C GLU A 83 8.51 6.73 18.01
N ALA A 84 8.29 7.83 18.73
CA ALA A 84 7.30 7.90 19.79
C ALA A 84 5.85 7.74 19.27
N ASP A 85 5.58 8.18 18.03
CA ASP A 85 4.26 7.95 17.42
C ASP A 85 4.02 6.43 17.22
N ILE A 86 5.04 5.68 16.78
CA ILE A 86 4.93 4.23 16.52
C ILE A 86 4.47 3.47 17.77
N GLU A 87 4.94 3.88 18.95
CA GLU A 87 4.56 3.26 20.22
C GLU A 87 3.12 3.55 20.65
N THR A 88 2.43 4.46 19.95
CA THR A 88 1.01 4.76 20.22
C THR A 88 0.04 3.97 19.32
N PHE A 89 0.53 3.09 18.46
CA PHE A 89 -0.29 2.34 17.52
C PHE A 89 -1.48 1.65 18.21
N ARG A 90 -2.70 1.94 17.73
CA ARG A 90 -3.98 1.45 18.26
C ARG A 90 -4.30 1.85 19.71
N HIS A 91 -3.51 2.72 20.32
CA HIS A 91 -3.89 3.26 21.64
C HIS A 91 -5.04 4.26 21.49
N PHE A 92 -5.86 4.36 22.54
CA PHE A 92 -6.94 5.34 22.55
C PHE A 92 -6.41 6.77 22.37
N GLY A 93 -7.01 7.51 21.44
CA GLY A 93 -6.60 8.87 21.09
C GLY A 93 -5.37 8.98 20.16
N SER A 94 -4.76 7.86 19.77
CA SER A 94 -3.65 7.88 18.81
C SER A 94 -4.12 8.20 17.40
N LYS A 95 -3.28 8.95 16.64
CA LYS A 95 -3.44 9.14 15.20
C LYS A 95 -3.09 7.86 14.40
N LEU A 96 -2.33 6.93 14.99
CA LEU A 96 -1.95 5.66 14.37
C LEU A 96 -3.02 4.60 14.61
N GLN A 97 -4.08 4.69 13.83
CA GLN A 97 -5.22 3.77 13.90
C GLN A 97 -4.91 2.42 13.24
N GLY A 98 -5.74 1.42 13.50
CA GLY A 98 -5.61 0.07 12.91
C GLY A 98 -5.81 0.02 11.40
N HIS A 99 -6.40 1.06 10.81
CA HIS A 99 -6.50 1.32 9.37
C HIS A 99 -6.08 2.77 9.11
N PRO A 100 -5.52 3.08 7.93
CA PRO A 100 -5.02 4.43 7.65
C PRO A 100 -6.18 5.44 7.63
N ASN A 101 -5.92 6.61 8.19
CA ASN A 101 -6.88 7.71 8.20
C ASN A 101 -6.21 8.99 7.71
N MET A 102 -6.60 9.46 6.54
CA MET A 102 -6.03 10.63 5.87
C MET A 102 -6.27 11.95 6.61
N ASN A 103 -7.23 11.98 7.55
CA ASN A 103 -7.52 13.19 8.33
C ASN A 103 -6.53 13.43 9.48
N TYR A 104 -5.69 12.44 9.81
CA TYR A 104 -4.76 12.52 10.95
C TYR A 104 -3.30 12.53 10.58
N ILE A 105 -2.96 12.11 9.36
CA ILE A 105 -1.57 11.98 8.89
C ILE A 105 -1.49 12.51 7.47
N ASP A 106 -0.77 13.61 7.25
CA ASP A 106 -0.66 14.28 5.94
C ASP A 106 -0.07 13.37 4.84
N ALA A 107 0.78 12.41 5.22
CA ALA A 107 1.39 11.44 4.31
C ALA A 107 0.48 10.22 4.00
N VAL A 108 -0.76 10.21 4.48
CA VAL A 108 -1.77 9.18 4.16
C VAL A 108 -2.76 9.77 3.16
N ASP A 109 -2.73 9.29 1.93
CA ASP A 109 -3.52 9.83 0.83
C ASP A 109 -4.97 9.38 0.82
N MET A 110 -5.28 8.24 1.43
CA MET A 110 -6.64 7.68 1.47
C MET A 110 -6.89 6.89 2.75
N SER A 111 -8.04 7.11 3.36
CA SER A 111 -8.55 6.24 4.41
C SER A 111 -9.07 4.96 3.79
N THR A 112 -8.54 3.81 4.21
CA THR A 112 -8.89 2.49 3.67
C THR A 112 -9.15 1.49 4.80
N GLY A 113 -9.51 0.25 4.45
CA GLY A 113 -9.77 -0.82 5.41
C GLY A 113 -10.86 -1.77 4.95
N SER A 114 -11.90 -1.27 4.24
CA SER A 114 -12.82 -2.11 3.50
C SER A 114 -12.12 -2.57 2.22
N LEU A 115 -11.81 -3.86 2.13
CA LEU A 115 -11.04 -4.42 1.01
C LEU A 115 -11.75 -4.19 -0.32
N GLY A 116 -10.96 -3.95 -1.37
CA GLY A 116 -11.45 -3.64 -2.71
C GLY A 116 -11.76 -2.15 -2.94
N GLN A 117 -12.07 -1.37 -1.88
CA GLN A 117 -12.46 0.05 -2.03
C GLN A 117 -11.27 0.95 -2.37
N GLY A 118 -10.08 0.67 -1.82
CA GLY A 118 -8.90 1.50 -2.03
C GLY A 118 -8.48 1.60 -3.49
N VAL A 119 -8.60 0.52 -4.25
CA VAL A 119 -8.23 0.51 -5.67
C VAL A 119 -9.17 1.37 -6.51
N SER A 120 -10.46 1.41 -6.20
CA SER A 120 -11.42 2.30 -6.86
C SER A 120 -11.10 3.77 -6.61
N CYS A 121 -10.69 4.11 -5.37
CA CYS A 121 -10.21 5.44 -5.05
C CYS A 121 -8.93 5.79 -5.83
N ALA A 122 -7.99 4.84 -5.95
CA ALA A 122 -6.76 5.03 -6.73
C ALA A 122 -7.07 5.27 -8.22
N VAL A 123 -8.05 4.56 -8.80
CA VAL A 123 -8.55 4.80 -10.16
C VAL A 123 -9.08 6.23 -10.31
N GLY A 124 -9.89 6.68 -9.33
CA GLY A 124 -10.41 8.05 -9.32
C GLY A 124 -9.32 9.11 -9.26
N MET A 125 -8.29 8.90 -8.41
CA MET A 125 -7.12 9.80 -8.31
C MET A 125 -6.33 9.84 -9.62
N ALA A 126 -6.08 8.68 -10.24
CA ALA A 126 -5.34 8.60 -11.49
C ALA A 126 -6.09 9.27 -12.65
N LEU A 127 -7.41 9.09 -12.70
CA LEU A 127 -8.26 9.74 -13.68
C LEU A 127 -8.26 11.26 -13.49
N ALA A 128 -8.36 11.75 -12.25
CA ALA A 128 -8.28 13.18 -11.95
C ALA A 128 -6.94 13.77 -12.40
N ASN A 129 -5.80 13.15 -12.06
CA ASN A 129 -4.48 13.57 -12.51
C ASN A 129 -4.41 13.66 -14.05
N LYS A 130 -4.95 12.67 -14.74
CA LYS A 130 -4.97 12.63 -16.21
C LYS A 130 -5.82 13.75 -16.80
N LEU A 131 -6.97 14.04 -16.22
CA LEU A 131 -7.88 15.13 -16.66
C LEU A 131 -7.25 16.51 -16.41
N ASP A 132 -6.55 16.67 -15.29
CA ASP A 132 -5.87 17.92 -14.93
C ASP A 132 -4.53 18.12 -15.66
N GLY A 133 -4.07 17.13 -16.43
CA GLY A 133 -2.77 17.15 -17.09
C GLY A 133 -1.60 17.05 -16.12
N ASN A 134 -1.83 16.52 -14.92
CA ASN A 134 -0.81 16.32 -13.89
C ASN A 134 0.02 15.05 -14.18
N ALA A 135 1.34 15.17 -14.15
CA ALA A 135 2.26 14.09 -14.47
C ALA A 135 2.54 13.12 -13.30
N HIS A 136 2.09 13.44 -12.09
CA HIS A 136 2.32 12.59 -10.93
C HIS A 136 1.56 11.26 -11.02
N ARG A 137 2.16 10.24 -10.43
CA ARG A 137 1.66 8.86 -10.49
C ARG A 137 0.87 8.48 -9.24
N ILE A 138 0.00 7.50 -9.41
CA ILE A 138 -0.76 6.89 -8.33
C ILE A 138 -0.30 5.44 -8.18
N TYR A 139 0.00 5.06 -6.96
CA TYR A 139 0.39 3.71 -6.58
C TYR A 139 -0.63 3.12 -5.62
N ALA A 140 -0.98 1.86 -5.79
CA ALA A 140 -1.86 1.16 -4.85
C ALA A 140 -1.28 -0.22 -4.50
N LEU A 141 -1.37 -0.59 -3.23
CA LEU A 141 -0.94 -1.91 -2.75
C LEU A 141 -2.14 -2.72 -2.29
N LEU A 142 -2.36 -3.85 -2.97
CA LEU A 142 -3.42 -4.81 -2.71
C LEU A 142 -2.85 -6.09 -2.07
N GLY A 143 -3.72 -6.88 -1.45
CA GLY A 143 -3.45 -8.28 -1.13
C GLY A 143 -4.07 -9.22 -2.17
N ASP A 144 -3.50 -10.42 -2.31
CA ASP A 144 -4.08 -11.48 -3.14
C ASP A 144 -5.48 -11.90 -2.65
N GLY A 145 -5.65 -12.06 -1.34
CA GLY A 145 -6.97 -12.30 -0.74
C GLY A 145 -7.95 -11.15 -0.96
N GLU A 146 -7.49 -9.91 -1.05
CA GLU A 146 -8.31 -8.75 -1.40
C GLU A 146 -8.89 -8.86 -2.82
N CYS A 147 -8.21 -9.54 -3.73
CA CYS A 147 -8.70 -9.79 -5.08
C CYS A 147 -9.92 -10.72 -5.15
N GLN A 148 -10.43 -11.21 -4.02
CA GLN A 148 -11.73 -11.90 -3.92
C GLN A 148 -12.91 -10.90 -4.01
N GLU A 149 -12.67 -9.61 -3.71
CA GLU A 149 -13.67 -8.57 -3.82
C GLU A 149 -13.98 -8.23 -5.28
N GLY A 150 -15.27 -8.19 -5.63
CA GLY A 150 -15.72 -7.88 -7.00
C GLY A 150 -15.28 -6.50 -7.47
N GLU A 151 -15.24 -5.53 -6.55
CA GLU A 151 -14.85 -4.16 -6.84
C GLU A 151 -13.42 -4.01 -7.36
N VAL A 152 -12.50 -4.92 -7.00
CA VAL A 152 -11.14 -4.94 -7.59
C VAL A 152 -11.22 -5.11 -9.10
N TRP A 153 -12.08 -5.99 -9.58
CA TRP A 153 -12.24 -6.29 -11.01
C TRP A 153 -13.03 -5.21 -11.74
N GLU A 154 -14.01 -4.59 -11.08
CA GLU A 154 -14.71 -3.41 -11.61
C GLU A 154 -13.75 -2.23 -11.77
N ALA A 155 -12.89 -1.99 -10.76
CA ALA A 155 -11.85 -0.98 -10.83
C ALA A 155 -10.80 -1.29 -11.91
N ALA A 156 -10.41 -2.56 -12.08
CA ALA A 156 -9.48 -2.98 -13.13
C ALA A 156 -10.04 -2.70 -14.53
N MET A 157 -11.31 -3.03 -14.74
CA MET A 157 -12.02 -2.72 -16.00
C MET A 157 -12.02 -1.22 -16.28
N ALA A 158 -12.34 -0.39 -15.28
CA ALA A 158 -12.35 1.06 -15.41
C ALA A 158 -10.96 1.63 -15.70
N ALA A 159 -9.92 1.16 -14.97
CA ALA A 159 -8.54 1.60 -15.19
C ALA A 159 -8.07 1.34 -16.63
N ALA A 160 -8.34 0.14 -17.14
CA ALA A 160 -8.03 -0.23 -18.52
C ALA A 160 -8.83 0.58 -19.54
N HIS A 161 -10.15 0.74 -19.31
CA HIS A 161 -11.02 1.49 -20.20
C HIS A 161 -10.58 2.96 -20.38
N TYR A 162 -10.19 3.61 -19.30
CA TYR A 162 -9.72 4.99 -19.33
C TYR A 162 -8.23 5.12 -19.66
N GLY A 163 -7.53 4.01 -19.90
CA GLY A 163 -6.11 3.99 -20.25
C GLY A 163 -5.25 4.70 -19.20
N LEU A 164 -5.40 4.35 -17.92
CA LEU A 164 -4.72 5.01 -16.81
C LEU A 164 -3.27 4.52 -16.67
N ASP A 165 -2.41 4.99 -17.57
CA ASP A 165 -0.98 4.68 -17.62
C ASP A 165 -0.14 5.35 -16.51
N ASN A 166 -0.77 6.25 -15.75
CA ASN A 166 -0.25 6.87 -14.54
C ASN A 166 -0.61 6.12 -13.25
N LEU A 167 -1.25 4.95 -13.34
CA LEU A 167 -1.66 4.10 -12.22
C LEU A 167 -0.85 2.82 -12.20
N THR A 168 -0.26 2.51 -11.04
CA THR A 168 0.45 1.25 -10.81
C THR A 168 -0.16 0.51 -9.63
N TRP A 169 -0.57 -0.73 -9.83
CA TRP A 169 -1.01 -1.61 -8.76
C TRP A 169 0.07 -2.64 -8.44
N MET A 170 0.32 -2.83 -7.16
CA MET A 170 1.17 -3.90 -6.64
C MET A 170 0.28 -4.88 -5.90
N VAL A 171 0.37 -6.16 -6.23
CA VAL A 171 -0.37 -7.22 -5.54
C VAL A 171 0.60 -8.06 -4.72
N ASP A 172 0.48 -7.99 -3.40
CA ASP A 172 1.23 -8.86 -2.50
C ASP A 172 0.65 -10.28 -2.53
N CYS A 173 1.29 -11.12 -3.34
CA CYS A 173 0.93 -12.54 -3.50
C CYS A 173 1.61 -13.38 -2.42
N ASN A 174 1.24 -13.17 -1.16
CA ASN A 174 1.78 -13.91 -0.02
C ASN A 174 1.07 -15.24 0.25
N HIS A 175 0.02 -15.57 -0.54
CA HIS A 175 -0.80 -16.78 -0.46
C HIS A 175 -1.51 -17.02 0.87
N LEU A 176 -1.62 -16.00 1.71
CA LEU A 176 -2.24 -16.11 3.03
C LEU A 176 -3.32 -15.05 3.25
N GLN A 177 -4.39 -15.46 3.89
CA GLN A 177 -5.43 -14.60 4.46
C GLN A 177 -5.80 -15.10 5.86
N ILE A 178 -6.67 -14.39 6.58
CA ILE A 178 -6.96 -14.63 8.01
C ILE A 178 -7.14 -16.12 8.36
N ASP A 179 -7.93 -16.84 7.57
CA ASP A 179 -8.36 -18.21 7.89
C ASP A 179 -7.47 -19.30 7.27
N GLY A 180 -6.48 -18.94 6.48
CA GLY A 180 -5.59 -19.92 5.85
C GLY A 180 -4.98 -19.48 4.53
N ARG A 181 -4.68 -20.45 3.69
CA ARG A 181 -4.18 -20.17 2.34
C ARG A 181 -5.30 -19.65 1.46
N VAL A 182 -4.96 -18.67 0.62
CA VAL A 182 -5.93 -18.07 -0.33
C VAL A 182 -6.53 -19.13 -1.24
N GLU A 183 -5.73 -20.08 -1.69
CA GLU A 183 -6.19 -21.18 -2.56
C GLU A 183 -7.20 -22.10 -1.91
N ASP A 184 -7.10 -22.28 -0.58
CA ASP A 184 -7.98 -23.17 0.18
C ASP A 184 -9.26 -22.48 0.63
N VAL A 185 -9.21 -21.17 0.88
CA VAL A 185 -10.38 -20.39 1.32
C VAL A 185 -11.23 -19.95 0.13
N MET A 186 -10.66 -19.22 -0.81
CA MET A 186 -11.29 -18.80 -2.07
C MET A 186 -10.23 -18.49 -3.09
N ASN A 187 -9.94 -19.40 -3.99
CA ASN A 187 -8.86 -19.29 -4.94
C ASN A 187 -9.07 -18.18 -5.97
N VAL A 188 -8.18 -17.19 -5.97
CA VAL A 188 -8.17 -16.08 -6.93
C VAL A 188 -7.17 -16.27 -8.07
N TYR A 189 -6.28 -17.26 -7.97
CA TYR A 189 -5.23 -17.48 -8.96
C TYR A 189 -5.74 -18.11 -10.27
N PRO A 190 -5.06 -17.89 -11.41
CA PRO A 190 -3.86 -17.07 -11.59
C PRO A 190 -4.20 -15.57 -11.73
N LEU A 191 -3.67 -14.73 -10.84
CA LEU A 191 -3.94 -13.28 -10.84
C LEU A 191 -3.29 -12.57 -12.04
N ASP A 192 -2.08 -12.95 -12.40
CA ASP A 192 -1.35 -12.39 -13.55
C ASP A 192 -2.21 -12.45 -14.83
N LYS A 193 -2.77 -13.62 -15.13
CA LYS A 193 -3.61 -13.83 -16.32
C LYS A 193 -4.92 -13.07 -16.29
N LYS A 194 -5.47 -12.87 -15.10
CA LYS A 194 -6.71 -12.11 -14.94
C LYS A 194 -6.45 -10.63 -15.19
N PHE A 195 -5.40 -10.03 -14.61
CA PHE A 195 -5.04 -8.63 -14.87
C PHE A 195 -4.61 -8.40 -16.32
N GLU A 196 -3.83 -9.31 -16.92
CA GLU A 196 -3.53 -9.28 -18.37
C GLU A 196 -4.82 -9.28 -19.20
N GLY A 197 -5.83 -10.08 -18.81
CA GLY A 197 -7.13 -10.14 -19.48
C GLY A 197 -7.93 -8.83 -19.42
N PHE A 198 -7.71 -8.00 -18.40
CA PHE A 198 -8.26 -6.65 -18.33
C PHE A 198 -7.42 -5.61 -19.09
N GLY A 199 -6.26 -5.97 -19.62
CA GLY A 199 -5.40 -5.08 -20.39
C GLY A 199 -4.26 -4.43 -19.60
N PHE A 200 -3.97 -4.91 -18.40
CA PHE A 200 -2.80 -4.47 -17.65
C PHE A 200 -1.52 -5.07 -18.21
N GLU A 201 -0.45 -4.29 -18.22
CA GLU A 201 0.90 -4.83 -18.32
C GLU A 201 1.27 -5.42 -16.96
N VAL A 202 1.59 -6.72 -16.92
CA VAL A 202 1.85 -7.43 -15.67
C VAL A 202 3.32 -7.84 -15.57
N ILE A 203 3.97 -7.39 -14.48
CA ILE A 203 5.34 -7.73 -14.15
C ILE A 203 5.34 -8.59 -12.88
N LYS A 204 6.10 -9.68 -12.88
CA LYS A 204 6.33 -10.52 -11.69
C LYS A 204 7.71 -10.25 -11.15
N ALA A 205 7.78 -9.96 -9.88
CA ALA A 205 9.02 -9.72 -9.17
C ALA A 205 9.04 -10.43 -7.81
N CYS A 206 10.22 -10.70 -7.31
CA CYS A 206 10.40 -11.09 -5.91
C CYS A 206 10.27 -9.84 -5.05
N GLY A 207 9.21 -9.76 -4.23
CA GLY A 207 8.94 -8.60 -3.39
C GLY A 207 9.94 -8.40 -2.23
N HIS A 208 10.95 -9.26 -2.10
CA HIS A 208 12.01 -9.20 -1.08
C HIS A 208 13.40 -9.01 -1.68
N ASP A 209 13.49 -8.71 -2.97
CA ASP A 209 14.75 -8.49 -3.68
C ASP A 209 14.78 -7.07 -4.24
N PHE A 210 15.83 -6.32 -3.92
CA PHE A 210 16.05 -4.95 -4.40
C PHE A 210 16.91 -4.88 -5.68
N ASP A 211 17.43 -6.03 -6.16
CA ASP A 211 18.15 -6.15 -7.42
C ASP A 211 17.15 -6.49 -8.57
#